data_daeecb59f6398d0b103c5a75b98762be
#
_entry.id   daeecb59f6398d0b103c5a75b98762be
#
_cell.length_a   1.000
_cell.length_b   1.000
_cell.length_c   1.000
_cell.angle_alpha   90.00
_cell.angle_beta   90.00
_cell.angle_gamma   90.00
#
_symmetry.space_group_name_H-M   'P 1'
#
loop_
_entity.id
_entity.type
_entity.pdbx_description
1 polymer ?
#
loop_
_entity_poly.entity_id
_entity_poly.type
_entity_poly.pdbx_seq_one_letter_code
_entity_poly.pdbx_strand_id
1 'polypeptide(L)'
;NKNNYYLYQQPSSDKFVFIEYDMDNTFGIDWFGVDWANRDLNNWHNNDRPLVERLLSYPFYNDLFNSYLDEILNDLNTSPWYTNLQQKKGLISSAVQLDTYYPMDYGFQYSDFLNAIDNNYGAHVTKGLSEYLNERINSGLNQIQILGSQSHPCMTSIHDFDKPLDKPSRELVKILDFIGRETIFKPNVPLIYIYNDGTAEKVIKMRD
;
A
#
# COMPACT_ATOMS: atom_id res chain seq x y z
N ASN A 1 -7.34 -10.70 -1.76
CA ASN A 1 -7.26 -11.83 -0.85
C ASN A 1 -7.71 -11.42 0.56
N LYS A 2 -8.41 -12.30 1.30
CA LYS A 2 -8.96 -11.96 2.64
C LYS A 2 -7.87 -11.92 3.73
N ASN A 3 -6.68 -12.42 3.44
CA ASN A 3 -5.62 -12.69 4.40
C ASN A 3 -4.38 -11.81 4.23
N ASN A 4 -4.38 -10.92 3.24
CA ASN A 4 -3.15 -10.23 2.84
C ASN A 4 -2.94 -8.91 3.59
N TYR A 5 -3.22 -8.89 4.87
CA TYR A 5 -2.91 -7.77 5.75
C TYR A 5 -2.86 -8.21 7.22
N TYR A 6 -2.20 -7.41 8.02
CA TYR A 6 -2.22 -7.49 9.47
C TYR A 6 -2.76 -6.18 10.05
N LEU A 7 -3.44 -6.28 11.20
CA LEU A 7 -3.81 -5.12 12.00
C LEU A 7 -3.00 -5.15 13.29
N TYR A 8 -2.22 -4.11 13.51
CA TYR A 8 -1.44 -3.94 14.74
C TYR A 8 -2.05 -2.80 15.56
N GLN A 9 -2.50 -3.12 16.77
CA GLN A 9 -2.95 -2.10 17.70
C GLN A 9 -1.74 -1.49 18.40
N GLN A 10 -1.55 -0.20 18.20
CA GLN A 10 -0.44 0.53 18.79
C GLN A 10 -0.74 0.84 20.27
N PRO A 11 0.03 0.30 21.25
CA PRO A 11 -0.30 0.45 22.67
C PRO A 11 -0.33 1.89 23.19
N SER A 12 0.47 2.78 22.57
CA SER A 12 0.60 4.18 23.02
C SER A 12 -0.53 5.09 22.56
N SER A 13 -1.24 4.74 21.49
CA SER A 13 -2.27 5.59 20.87
C SER A 13 -3.62 4.91 20.75
N ASP A 14 -3.70 3.63 21.07
CA ASP A 14 -4.88 2.77 20.87
C ASP A 14 -5.37 2.72 19.40
N LYS A 15 -4.53 3.17 18.46
CA LYS A 15 -4.83 3.17 17.02
C LYS A 15 -4.41 1.86 16.39
N PHE A 16 -5.15 1.47 15.35
CA PHE A 16 -4.75 0.35 14.51
C PHE A 16 -3.87 0.84 13.36
N VAL A 17 -2.77 0.14 13.13
CA VAL A 17 -1.92 0.27 11.95
C VAL A 17 -2.27 -0.87 11.01
N PHE A 18 -2.57 -0.54 9.77
CA PHE A 18 -2.77 -1.50 8.70
C PHE A 18 -1.41 -1.83 8.09
N ILE A 19 -1.04 -3.11 8.08
CA ILE A 19 0.21 -3.61 7.53
C ILE A 19 -0.12 -4.47 6.32
N GLU A 20 0.31 -4.04 5.18
CA GLU A 20 0.13 -4.73 3.90
C GLU A 20 1.03 -5.97 3.82
N TYR A 21 0.51 -7.02 3.18
CA TYR A 21 1.23 -8.25 2.90
C TYR A 21 0.75 -8.84 1.59
N ASP A 22 1.67 -9.43 0.80
CA ASP A 22 1.35 -10.21 -0.40
C ASP A 22 0.56 -9.39 -1.45
N MET A 23 1.11 -8.25 -1.86
CA MET A 23 0.45 -7.28 -2.75
C MET A 23 0.75 -7.52 -4.24
N ASP A 24 1.26 -8.67 -4.61
CA ASP A 24 1.66 -9.02 -5.98
C ASP A 24 0.46 -9.19 -6.94
N ASN A 25 -0.69 -9.64 -6.44
CA ASN A 25 -1.92 -9.75 -7.23
C ASN A 25 -2.71 -8.44 -7.26
N THR A 26 -2.10 -7.39 -7.83
CA THR A 26 -2.68 -6.06 -7.99
C THR A 26 -2.71 -5.64 -9.46
N PHE A 27 -3.20 -4.43 -9.73
CA PHE A 27 -3.19 -3.81 -11.06
C PHE A 27 -3.83 -4.67 -12.17
N GLY A 28 -4.93 -5.35 -11.86
CA GLY A 28 -5.71 -6.09 -12.86
C GLY A 28 -5.25 -7.52 -13.08
N ILE A 29 -4.32 -8.06 -12.30
CA ILE A 29 -4.09 -9.50 -12.25
C ILE A 29 -5.37 -10.16 -11.76
N ASP A 30 -5.93 -11.06 -12.58
CA ASP A 30 -7.25 -11.64 -12.35
C ASP A 30 -7.26 -13.14 -12.42
N TRP A 31 -7.77 -13.79 -11.37
CA TRP A 31 -7.95 -15.23 -11.25
C TRP A 31 -9.41 -15.67 -11.34
N PHE A 32 -10.35 -14.71 -11.42
CA PHE A 32 -11.78 -14.97 -11.22
C PHE A 32 -12.70 -14.47 -12.34
N GLY A 33 -12.15 -13.91 -13.42
CA GLY A 33 -12.94 -13.30 -14.49
C GLY A 33 -13.62 -11.99 -14.08
N VAL A 34 -12.97 -11.21 -13.20
CA VAL A 34 -13.49 -9.93 -12.69
C VAL A 34 -12.87 -8.78 -13.45
N ASP A 35 -13.69 -7.86 -13.93
CA ASP A 35 -13.20 -6.59 -14.46
C ASP A 35 -12.81 -5.64 -13.32
N TRP A 36 -11.56 -5.76 -12.85
CA TRP A 36 -11.03 -4.96 -11.76
C TRP A 36 -10.86 -3.48 -12.13
N ALA A 37 -10.66 -3.16 -13.41
CA ALA A 37 -10.52 -1.78 -13.85
C ALA A 37 -11.83 -1.00 -13.68
N ASN A 38 -12.96 -1.64 -13.93
CA ASN A 38 -14.28 -1.02 -13.82
C ASN A 38 -15.04 -1.41 -12.55
N ARG A 39 -14.39 -2.12 -11.63
CA ARG A 39 -15.00 -2.55 -10.37
C ARG A 39 -15.52 -1.35 -9.58
N ASP A 40 -16.73 -1.48 -9.02
CA ASP A 40 -17.36 -0.51 -8.14
C ASP A 40 -16.44 -0.15 -6.95
N LEU A 41 -16.25 1.14 -6.69
CA LEU A 41 -15.34 1.63 -5.65
C LEU A 41 -15.86 1.35 -4.24
N ASN A 42 -17.18 1.42 -4.03
CA ASN A 42 -17.79 1.25 -2.71
C ASN A 42 -18.31 -0.16 -2.46
N ASN A 43 -18.57 -0.92 -3.52
CA ASN A 43 -19.16 -2.26 -3.45
C ASN A 43 -18.25 -3.34 -4.08
N TRP A 44 -16.94 -3.17 -3.99
CA TRP A 44 -15.97 -4.13 -4.53
C TRP A 44 -15.85 -5.41 -3.71
N HIS A 45 -16.27 -5.40 -2.47
CA HIS A 45 -15.94 -6.42 -1.46
C HIS A 45 -16.91 -7.59 -1.37
N ASN A 46 -18.10 -7.55 -2.01
CA ASN A 46 -19.09 -8.65 -2.06
C ASN A 46 -19.35 -9.31 -0.70
N ASN A 47 -19.92 -8.70 0.28
CA ASN A 47 -20.38 -9.24 1.58
C ASN A 47 -19.42 -10.15 2.37
N ASP A 48 -18.23 -10.44 1.83
CA ASP A 48 -17.26 -11.39 2.38
C ASP A 48 -16.15 -10.70 3.18
N ARG A 49 -16.26 -9.39 3.38
CA ARG A 49 -15.23 -8.57 4.04
C ARG A 49 -15.83 -7.71 5.14
N PRO A 50 -16.10 -8.32 6.28
CA PRO A 50 -16.90 -7.68 7.34
C PRO A 50 -16.27 -6.39 7.88
N LEU A 51 -14.94 -6.24 7.84
CA LEU A 51 -14.28 -5.00 8.25
C LEU A 51 -14.62 -3.86 7.30
N VAL A 52 -14.45 -4.08 6.00
CA VAL A 52 -14.73 -3.06 4.96
C VAL A 52 -16.22 -2.75 4.93
N GLU A 53 -17.07 -3.77 4.91
CA GLU A 53 -18.53 -3.61 4.90
C GLU A 53 -19.01 -2.76 6.09
N ARG A 54 -18.52 -3.06 7.29
CA ARG A 54 -18.88 -2.30 8.48
C ARG A 54 -18.37 -0.86 8.45
N LEU A 55 -17.13 -0.64 8.04
CA LEU A 55 -16.58 0.71 7.95
C LEU A 55 -17.32 1.55 6.93
N LEU A 56 -17.55 1.04 5.71
CA LEU A 56 -18.20 1.77 4.65
C LEU A 56 -19.73 1.92 4.86
N SER A 57 -20.35 1.16 5.79
CA SER A 57 -21.72 1.37 6.19
C SER A 57 -21.95 2.63 7.03
N TYR A 58 -20.89 3.21 7.61
CA TYR A 58 -20.96 4.47 8.32
C TYR A 58 -20.71 5.64 7.36
N PRO A 59 -21.64 6.58 7.19
CA PRO A 59 -21.51 7.70 6.25
C PRO A 59 -20.15 8.43 6.38
N PHE A 60 -19.73 8.73 7.58
CA PHE A 60 -18.46 9.41 7.84
C PHE A 60 -17.25 8.68 7.24
N TYR A 61 -17.13 7.37 7.45
CA TYR A 61 -16.01 6.60 6.92
C TYR A 61 -16.13 6.37 5.42
N ASN A 62 -17.34 6.27 4.89
CA ASN A 62 -17.58 6.17 3.46
C ASN A 62 -17.16 7.47 2.74
N ASP A 63 -17.55 8.62 3.28
CA ASP A 63 -17.18 9.92 2.71
C ASP A 63 -15.66 10.14 2.78
N LEU A 64 -15.05 9.77 3.90
CA LEU A 64 -13.59 9.82 4.05
C LEU A 64 -12.88 8.91 3.03
N PHE A 65 -13.36 7.69 2.85
CA PHE A 65 -12.82 6.75 1.86
C PHE A 65 -12.94 7.32 0.43
N ASN A 66 -14.09 7.87 0.08
CA ASN A 66 -14.31 8.49 -1.23
C ASN A 66 -13.45 9.73 -1.44
N SER A 67 -13.20 10.52 -0.40
CA SER A 67 -12.30 11.68 -0.46
C SER A 67 -10.85 11.26 -0.77
N TYR A 68 -10.35 10.22 -0.12
CA TYR A 68 -9.01 9.67 -0.43
C TYR A 68 -8.94 9.08 -1.84
N LEU A 69 -9.98 8.39 -2.28
CA LEU A 69 -10.04 7.86 -3.64
C LEU A 69 -10.02 8.98 -4.69
N ASP A 70 -10.77 10.04 -4.46
CA ASP A 70 -10.79 11.22 -5.35
C ASP A 70 -9.40 11.85 -5.47
N GLU A 71 -8.72 12.05 -4.34
CA GLU A 71 -7.36 12.58 -4.32
C GLU A 71 -6.39 11.68 -5.08
N ILE A 72 -6.36 10.38 -4.77
CA ILE A 72 -5.45 9.42 -5.44
C ILE A 72 -5.73 9.35 -6.95
N LEU A 73 -6.99 9.32 -7.35
CA LEU A 73 -7.35 9.24 -8.76
C LEU A 73 -6.98 10.52 -9.53
N ASN A 74 -7.17 11.69 -8.93
CA ASN A 74 -6.75 12.96 -9.53
C ASN A 74 -5.23 13.07 -9.62
N ASP A 75 -4.51 12.65 -8.58
CA ASP A 75 -3.04 12.60 -8.61
C ASP A 75 -2.53 11.65 -9.71
N LEU A 76 -3.10 10.47 -9.82
CA LEU A 76 -2.76 9.54 -10.90
C LEU A 76 -3.08 10.10 -12.28
N ASN A 77 -4.25 10.75 -12.43
CA ASN A 77 -4.68 11.33 -13.70
C ASN A 77 -3.76 12.45 -14.20
N THR A 78 -3.14 13.20 -13.27
CA THR A 78 -2.28 14.34 -13.60
C THR A 78 -0.78 14.02 -13.55
N SER A 79 -0.38 12.92 -12.88
CA SER A 79 1.02 12.54 -12.71
C SER A 79 1.60 11.87 -13.97
N PRO A 80 2.93 11.98 -14.19
CA PRO A 80 3.61 11.29 -15.28
C PRO A 80 3.89 9.81 -14.93
N TRP A 81 2.89 9.09 -14.37
CA TRP A 81 3.09 7.73 -13.87
C TRP A 81 3.63 6.76 -14.93
N TYR A 82 3.20 6.90 -16.18
CA TYR A 82 3.70 6.05 -17.28
C TYR A 82 5.19 6.25 -17.52
N THR A 83 5.63 7.51 -17.60
CA THR A 83 7.06 7.85 -17.74
C THR A 83 7.86 7.33 -16.56
N ASN A 84 7.34 7.47 -15.33
CA ASN A 84 7.99 6.97 -14.12
C ASN A 84 8.11 5.43 -14.14
N LEU A 85 7.11 4.71 -14.62
CA LEU A 85 7.17 3.26 -14.80
C LEU A 85 8.23 2.85 -15.84
N GLN A 86 8.29 3.54 -16.96
CA GLN A 86 9.31 3.27 -18.00
C GLN A 86 10.73 3.51 -17.47
N GLN A 87 10.94 4.54 -16.67
CA GLN A 87 12.23 4.81 -16.03
C GLN A 87 12.60 3.70 -15.03
N LYS A 88 11.66 3.28 -14.19
CA LYS A 88 11.87 2.17 -13.23
C LYS A 88 12.15 0.86 -13.96
N LYS A 89 11.42 0.55 -15.02
CA LYS A 89 11.68 -0.60 -15.90
C LYS A 89 13.11 -0.56 -16.44
N GLY A 90 13.55 0.59 -16.96
CA GLY A 90 14.91 0.77 -17.45
C GLY A 90 15.97 0.51 -16.37
N LEU A 91 15.72 0.99 -15.15
CA LEU A 91 16.65 0.83 -14.03
C LEU A 91 16.90 -0.64 -13.66
N ILE A 92 15.88 -1.49 -13.67
CA ILE A 92 15.98 -2.90 -13.29
C ILE A 92 16.23 -3.85 -14.48
N SER A 93 16.20 -3.36 -15.70
CA SER A 93 16.21 -4.14 -16.94
C SER A 93 17.38 -5.12 -17.04
N SER A 94 18.60 -4.65 -16.72
CA SER A 94 19.78 -5.52 -16.74
C SER A 94 19.74 -6.62 -15.68
N ALA A 95 19.19 -6.33 -14.50
CA ALA A 95 19.03 -7.33 -13.45
C ALA A 95 18.04 -8.42 -13.87
N VAL A 96 16.90 -8.03 -14.46
CA VAL A 96 15.91 -9.00 -14.97
C VAL A 96 16.48 -9.85 -16.09
N GLN A 97 17.29 -9.26 -17.00
CA GLN A 97 17.93 -10.02 -18.07
C GLN A 97 18.91 -11.09 -17.56
N LEU A 98 19.56 -10.84 -16.44
CA LEU A 98 20.51 -11.75 -15.81
C LEU A 98 19.88 -12.70 -14.82
N ASP A 99 18.60 -12.53 -14.49
CA ASP A 99 17.88 -13.38 -13.54
C ASP A 99 17.55 -14.74 -14.18
N THR A 100 18.26 -15.77 -13.72
CA THR A 100 18.08 -17.14 -14.19
C THR A 100 16.80 -17.80 -13.66
N TYR A 101 16.18 -17.23 -12.64
CA TYR A 101 14.93 -17.74 -12.05
C TYR A 101 13.67 -17.13 -12.67
N TYR A 102 13.78 -16.00 -13.32
CA TYR A 102 12.65 -15.31 -13.93
C TYR A 102 11.81 -16.21 -14.87
N PRO A 103 12.41 -17.01 -15.77
CA PRO A 103 11.63 -17.91 -16.64
C PRO A 103 11.04 -19.13 -15.91
N MET A 104 11.43 -19.40 -14.68
CA MET A 104 10.92 -20.55 -13.91
C MET A 104 9.52 -20.30 -13.36
N ASP A 105 9.12 -19.05 -13.24
CA ASP A 105 7.77 -18.65 -12.83
C ASP A 105 6.93 -18.39 -14.09
N TYR A 106 5.92 -19.21 -14.32
CA TYR A 106 5.00 -19.13 -15.49
C TYR A 106 5.66 -19.09 -16.88
N GLY A 107 6.96 -19.30 -17.00
CA GLY A 107 7.70 -19.33 -18.27
C GLY A 107 7.90 -17.96 -18.91
N PHE A 108 7.78 -16.86 -18.18
CA PHE A 108 8.04 -15.52 -18.70
C PHE A 108 9.48 -15.34 -19.17
N GLN A 109 9.65 -14.58 -20.24
CA GLN A 109 10.93 -14.28 -20.84
C GLN A 109 11.26 -12.78 -20.62
N TYR A 110 12.52 -12.42 -20.81
CA TYR A 110 12.94 -11.02 -20.76
C TYR A 110 12.16 -10.11 -21.73
N SER A 111 11.76 -10.64 -22.91
CA SER A 111 10.89 -9.94 -23.84
C SER A 111 9.52 -9.60 -23.23
N ASP A 112 9.00 -10.45 -22.35
CA ASP A 112 7.73 -10.22 -21.67
C ASP A 112 7.86 -9.07 -20.68
N PHE A 113 8.95 -9.05 -19.92
CA PHE A 113 9.28 -7.92 -19.06
C PHE A 113 9.38 -6.59 -19.84
N LEU A 114 10.01 -6.60 -21.02
CA LEU A 114 10.14 -5.39 -21.84
C LEU A 114 8.77 -4.85 -22.30
N ASN A 115 7.78 -5.70 -22.44
CA ASN A 115 6.45 -5.37 -22.93
C ASN A 115 5.36 -5.32 -21.83
N ALA A 116 5.70 -5.68 -20.59
CA ALA A 116 4.72 -5.88 -19.50
C ALA A 116 3.88 -4.65 -19.14
N ILE A 117 4.38 -3.43 -19.42
CA ILE A 117 3.61 -2.21 -19.15
C ILE A 117 2.44 -2.08 -20.14
N ASP A 118 2.62 -2.50 -21.39
CA ASP A 118 1.68 -2.19 -22.46
C ASP A 118 0.91 -3.40 -23.00
N ASN A 119 1.39 -4.62 -22.75
CA ASN A 119 0.78 -5.83 -23.29
C ASN A 119 0.13 -6.69 -22.21
N ASN A 120 -0.95 -7.36 -22.60
CA ASN A 120 -1.51 -8.48 -21.83
C ASN A 120 -0.74 -9.77 -22.14
N TYR A 121 -0.84 -10.76 -21.24
CA TYR A 121 -0.18 -12.07 -21.41
C TYR A 121 -1.18 -13.24 -21.30
N GLY A 122 -2.48 -12.96 -21.33
CA GLY A 122 -3.52 -13.96 -21.14
C GLY A 122 -3.54 -14.52 -19.73
N ALA A 123 -4.23 -15.65 -19.52
CA ALA A 123 -4.41 -16.27 -18.21
C ALA A 123 -4.80 -15.24 -17.13
N HIS A 124 -3.90 -14.90 -16.23
CA HIS A 124 -4.17 -13.98 -15.12
C HIS A 124 -3.80 -12.54 -15.42
N VAL A 125 -3.00 -12.28 -16.45
CA VAL A 125 -2.59 -10.94 -16.88
C VAL A 125 -3.45 -10.54 -18.08
N THR A 126 -4.69 -10.16 -17.81
CA THR A 126 -5.71 -9.91 -18.84
C THR A 126 -5.57 -8.55 -19.51
N LYS A 127 -4.86 -7.61 -18.89
CA LYS A 127 -4.56 -6.28 -19.43
C LYS A 127 -3.11 -5.90 -19.17
N GLY A 128 -2.52 -5.12 -20.06
CA GLY A 128 -1.27 -4.41 -19.79
C GLY A 128 -1.48 -3.40 -18.65
N LEU A 129 -0.41 -3.08 -17.95
CA LEU A 129 -0.49 -2.17 -16.80
C LEU A 129 -0.98 -0.77 -17.20
N SER A 130 -0.57 -0.28 -18.38
CA SER A 130 -1.00 1.02 -18.91
C SER A 130 -2.49 1.03 -19.26
N GLU A 131 -2.99 -0.02 -19.89
CA GLU A 131 -4.41 -0.19 -20.20
C GLU A 131 -5.24 -0.22 -18.93
N TYR A 132 -4.84 -1.07 -17.97
CA TYR A 132 -5.52 -1.19 -16.69
C TYR A 132 -5.60 0.14 -15.94
N LEU A 133 -4.48 0.84 -15.78
CA LEU A 133 -4.43 2.10 -15.02
C LEU A 133 -5.27 3.19 -15.69
N ASN A 134 -5.20 3.33 -17.03
CA ASN A 134 -6.03 4.30 -17.73
C ASN A 134 -7.53 4.02 -17.56
N GLU A 135 -7.95 2.77 -17.71
CA GLU A 135 -9.34 2.39 -17.46
C GLU A 135 -9.75 2.61 -16.01
N ARG A 136 -8.91 2.21 -15.05
CA ARG A 136 -9.21 2.36 -13.63
C ARG A 136 -9.33 3.81 -13.20
N ILE A 137 -8.45 4.68 -13.67
CA ILE A 137 -8.51 6.12 -13.40
C ILE A 137 -9.82 6.69 -13.98
N ASN A 138 -10.10 6.43 -15.25
CA ASN A 138 -11.31 6.96 -15.89
C ASN A 138 -12.58 6.44 -15.21
N SER A 139 -12.67 5.15 -14.97
CA SER A 139 -13.82 4.53 -14.28
C SER A 139 -13.98 5.08 -12.86
N GLY A 140 -12.87 5.21 -12.13
CA GLY A 140 -12.88 5.72 -10.77
C GLY A 140 -13.34 7.17 -10.69
N LEU A 141 -12.81 8.06 -11.51
CA LEU A 141 -13.21 9.48 -11.55
C LEU A 141 -14.69 9.62 -11.92
N ASN A 142 -15.19 8.84 -12.88
CA ASN A 142 -16.60 8.85 -13.22
C ASN A 142 -17.49 8.39 -12.03
N GLN A 143 -17.09 7.37 -11.30
CA GLN A 143 -17.82 6.88 -10.14
C GLN A 143 -17.84 7.91 -9.01
N ILE A 144 -16.70 8.55 -8.69
CA ILE A 144 -16.61 9.60 -7.68
C ILE A 144 -17.46 10.80 -8.05
N GLN A 145 -17.47 11.22 -9.32
CA GLN A 145 -18.30 12.32 -9.80
C GLN A 145 -19.81 12.02 -9.61
N ILE A 146 -20.25 10.78 -9.84
CA ILE A 146 -21.65 10.35 -9.67
C ILE A 146 -22.03 10.34 -8.18
N LEU A 147 -21.13 9.89 -7.31
CA LEU A 147 -21.36 9.85 -5.86
C LEU A 147 -21.49 11.25 -5.26
N GLY A 148 -21.00 12.28 -5.97
CA GLY A 148 -20.94 13.65 -5.51
C GLY A 148 -19.91 13.79 -4.40
N SER A 149 -18.96 14.70 -4.55
CA SER A 149 -18.04 15.04 -3.45
C SER A 149 -18.84 15.70 -2.34
N GLN A 150 -19.35 14.92 -1.42
CA GLN A 150 -19.88 15.42 -0.15
C GLN A 150 -18.69 15.84 0.67
N SER A 151 -18.20 17.06 0.44
CA SER A 151 -17.18 17.65 1.30
C SER A 151 -17.72 17.74 2.72
N HIS A 152 -17.28 16.87 3.58
CA HIS A 152 -17.55 17.00 5.02
C HIS A 152 -16.91 18.29 5.52
N PRO A 153 -17.70 19.20 6.14
CA PRO A 153 -17.18 20.50 6.61
C PRO A 153 -16.08 20.38 7.68
N CYS A 154 -15.79 19.17 8.15
CA CYS A 154 -14.74 18.92 9.15
C CYS A 154 -13.39 18.50 8.58
N MET A 155 -13.27 18.31 7.26
CA MET A 155 -12.01 17.90 6.65
C MET A 155 -11.51 18.93 5.68
N THR A 156 -10.70 19.85 6.16
CA THR A 156 -10.07 20.88 5.33
C THR A 156 -8.81 20.43 4.64
N SER A 157 -8.22 19.29 5.03
CA SER A 157 -7.16 18.58 4.27
C SER A 157 -6.73 17.29 4.96
N ILE A 158 -6.17 16.33 4.20
CA ILE A 158 -5.44 15.15 4.68
C ILE A 158 -4.28 15.58 5.64
N HIS A 159 -3.75 16.76 5.48
CA HIS A 159 -2.73 17.35 6.36
C HIS A 159 -3.18 17.55 7.83
N ASP A 160 -4.47 17.49 8.12
CA ASP A 160 -4.92 17.59 9.52
C ASP A 160 -4.71 16.28 10.31
N PHE A 161 -4.45 15.15 9.62
CA PHE A 161 -3.99 13.92 10.27
C PHE A 161 -2.47 13.87 10.45
N ASP A 162 -1.72 14.63 9.65
CA ASP A 162 -0.26 14.77 9.72
C ASP A 162 0.18 15.96 10.60
N LYS A 163 -0.75 16.71 11.18
CA LYS A 163 -0.32 17.57 12.30
C LYS A 163 0.24 16.66 13.37
N PRO A 164 1.54 16.75 13.68
CA PRO A 164 2.06 16.08 14.84
C PRO A 164 1.20 16.58 16.00
N LEU A 165 0.36 15.74 16.56
CA LEU A 165 0.03 15.83 17.98
C LEU A 165 1.41 16.07 18.61
N ASP A 166 1.57 17.19 19.32
CA ASP A 166 2.84 17.53 20.00
C ASP A 166 3.48 16.22 20.44
N LYS A 167 4.53 15.80 19.69
CA LYS A 167 5.13 14.50 19.96
C LYS A 167 5.62 14.59 21.37
N PRO A 168 5.09 13.78 22.30
CA PRO A 168 5.73 13.67 23.59
C PRO A 168 7.19 13.36 23.29
N SER A 169 8.10 14.02 24.00
CA SER A 169 9.53 13.84 23.80
C SER A 169 9.83 12.35 23.69
N ARG A 170 10.46 11.94 22.59
CA ARG A 170 10.75 10.52 22.32
C ARG A 170 11.68 10.02 23.41
N GLU A 171 11.13 9.27 24.36
CA GLU A 171 11.85 8.76 25.52
C GLU A 171 12.03 7.24 25.39
N LEU A 172 13.23 6.76 25.70
CA LEU A 172 13.53 5.35 25.71
C LEU A 172 12.81 4.68 26.90
N VAL A 173 11.91 3.74 26.59
CA VAL A 173 11.12 3.01 27.59
C VAL A 173 11.84 1.75 28.05
N LYS A 174 12.40 0.96 27.11
CA LYS A 174 13.09 -0.27 27.41
C LYS A 174 14.08 -0.68 26.33
N ILE A 175 15.01 -1.53 26.70
CA ILE A 175 16.00 -2.13 25.81
C ILE A 175 15.75 -3.64 25.76
N LEU A 176 15.68 -4.20 24.57
CA LEU A 176 15.54 -5.63 24.35
C LEU A 176 16.81 -6.20 23.68
N ASP A 177 17.12 -7.46 23.96
CA ASP A 177 18.07 -8.23 23.18
C ASP A 177 17.46 -8.73 21.85
N PHE A 178 18.25 -9.41 21.04
CA PHE A 178 17.83 -9.88 19.71
C PHE A 178 16.71 -10.92 19.71
N ILE A 179 16.45 -11.54 20.86
CA ILE A 179 15.38 -12.53 21.04
C ILE A 179 14.19 -11.96 21.82
N GLY A 180 14.17 -10.62 21.98
CA GLY A 180 13.02 -9.90 22.56
C GLY A 180 12.98 -9.88 24.08
N ARG A 181 14.04 -10.30 24.78
CA ARG A 181 14.12 -10.25 26.26
C ARG A 181 14.62 -8.89 26.70
N GLU A 182 14.03 -8.35 27.75
CA GLU A 182 14.49 -7.11 28.37
C GLU A 182 15.92 -7.23 28.90
N THR A 183 16.75 -6.23 28.62
CA THR A 183 18.17 -6.22 29.01
C THR A 183 18.63 -4.79 29.28
N ILE A 184 19.80 -4.66 29.86
CA ILE A 184 20.51 -3.39 30.01
C ILE A 184 21.37 -3.10 28.78
N PHE A 185 21.77 -1.84 28.61
CA PHE A 185 22.73 -1.47 27.57
C PHE A 185 24.02 -2.30 27.64
N LYS A 186 24.44 -2.82 26.48
CA LYS A 186 25.72 -3.54 26.31
C LYS A 186 26.42 -2.98 25.06
N PRO A 187 27.67 -2.50 25.16
CA PRO A 187 28.43 -2.03 24.00
C PRO A 187 28.76 -3.19 23.06
N ASN A 188 28.89 -2.88 21.77
CA ASN A 188 29.25 -3.81 20.70
C ASN A 188 28.24 -4.96 20.49
N VAL A 189 27.05 -4.87 21.06
CA VAL A 189 25.97 -5.84 20.90
C VAL A 189 24.79 -5.15 20.26
N PRO A 190 24.15 -5.75 19.24
CA PRO A 190 22.93 -5.20 18.69
C PRO A 190 21.78 -5.33 19.69
N LEU A 191 21.11 -4.22 19.94
CA LEU A 191 20.02 -4.09 20.86
C LEU A 191 18.81 -3.46 20.15
N ILE A 192 17.61 -3.70 20.65
CA ILE A 192 16.38 -3.08 20.18
C ILE A 192 15.93 -2.09 21.26
N TYR A 193 15.89 -0.81 20.90
CA TYR A 193 15.39 0.27 21.73
C TYR A 193 13.92 0.48 21.46
N ILE A 194 13.10 0.45 22.50
CA ILE A 194 11.66 0.72 22.42
C ILE A 194 11.39 2.07 23.07
N TYR A 195 10.68 2.92 22.35
CA TYR A 195 10.37 4.28 22.79
C TYR A 195 8.91 4.43 23.22
N ASN A 196 8.60 5.48 23.97
CA ASN A 196 7.27 5.79 24.47
C ASN A 196 6.24 6.10 23.38
N ASP A 197 6.70 6.44 22.16
CA ASP A 197 5.87 6.65 20.98
C ASP A 197 5.52 5.32 20.25
N GLY A 198 5.91 4.17 20.81
CA GLY A 198 5.71 2.84 20.24
C GLY A 198 6.69 2.47 19.15
N THR A 199 7.63 3.36 18.80
CA THR A 199 8.66 3.04 17.80
C THR A 199 9.75 2.15 18.37
N ALA A 200 10.37 1.35 17.48
CA ALA A 200 11.52 0.52 17.81
C ALA A 200 12.69 0.86 16.90
N GLU A 201 13.91 0.82 17.44
CA GLU A 201 15.13 1.10 16.72
C GLU A 201 16.20 0.06 17.03
N LYS A 202 16.85 -0.47 15.98
CA LYS A 202 18.02 -1.33 16.15
C LYS A 202 19.26 -0.47 16.35
N VAL A 203 19.90 -0.61 17.51
CA VAL A 203 21.06 0.19 17.91
C VAL A 203 22.26 -0.70 18.18
N ILE A 204 23.42 -0.33 17.64
CA ILE A 204 24.72 -0.87 18.00
C ILE A 204 25.61 0.32 18.37
N LYS A 205 25.95 0.46 19.65
CA LYS A 205 26.89 1.48 20.09
C LYS A 205 28.25 0.82 20.35
N MET A 206 29.26 1.33 19.68
CA MET A 206 30.65 0.90 19.91
C MET A 206 31.14 1.46 21.24
N ARG A 207 32.05 0.75 21.87
CA ARG A 207 32.77 1.29 23.05
C ARG A 207 33.87 2.19 22.50
N ASP A 208 33.90 3.42 22.96
CA ASP A 208 35.02 4.34 22.75
C ASP A 208 36.30 3.78 23.44
#